data_4825c81592778a41689bc0dada2e1d04
#
_entry.id   4825c81592778a41689bc0dada2e1d04
#
_cell.length_a   1.000
_cell.length_b   1.000
_cell.length_c   1.000
_cell.angle_alpha   90.00
_cell.angle_beta   90.00
_cell.angle_gamma   90.00
#
_symmetry.space_group_name_H-M   'P 1'
#
loop_
_entity.id
_entity.type
_entity.pdbx_description
1 polymer ?
#
loop_
_entity_poly.entity_id
_entity_poly.type
_entity_poly.pdbx_seq_one_letter_code
_entity_poly.pdbx_strand_id
1 'polypeptide(L)'
;INKNTTLFVCFGGIPLKNGQISQGGTGNHYQKQHLNEAINSGIKFINISPIREDLISESSFDWHPIKPNTDTALMIGLAHTLFKTNLYDKAFIDKYTKGFEKFVPYLLGVDDGVVKSASWASKITGLKESNIVSLAKEMAKNRTMISLSWSLTRQEHGEQPMWAGIMLASMLGQIGLPGGGFGFGYSATNYIGGNFTVIPCKSLPQGKNKVGAFIPVARITDMLLYPGEKFKFKGGDYHYPDIKLMY
;
A
#
# COMPACT_ATOMS: atom_id res chain seq x y z
N ILE A 1 -12.59 6.26 7.49
CA ILE A 1 -11.79 7.02 8.47
C ILE A 1 -12.63 7.18 9.72
N ASN A 2 -12.08 6.83 10.86
CA ASN A 2 -12.77 6.81 12.14
C ASN A 2 -12.45 8.09 12.92
N LYS A 3 -13.42 8.58 13.73
CA LYS A 3 -13.24 9.74 14.63
C LYS A 3 -12.05 9.62 15.61
N ASN A 4 -11.51 8.43 15.78
CA ASN A 4 -10.33 8.19 16.62
C ASN A 4 -8.99 8.42 15.87
N THR A 5 -8.99 8.54 14.55
CA THR A 5 -7.79 8.83 13.76
C THR A 5 -7.38 10.29 13.99
N THR A 6 -6.12 10.54 14.29
CA THR A 6 -5.58 11.91 14.40
C THR A 6 -4.59 12.22 13.27
N LEU A 7 -3.95 11.17 12.71
CA LEU A 7 -3.03 11.30 11.59
C LEU A 7 -3.37 10.27 10.51
N PHE A 8 -3.47 10.72 9.26
CA PHE A 8 -3.73 9.88 8.11
C PHE A 8 -2.59 10.03 7.08
N VAL A 9 -1.78 9.01 6.92
CA VAL A 9 -0.60 9.01 6.05
C VAL A 9 -0.90 8.24 4.79
N CYS A 10 -0.92 8.93 3.65
CA CYS A 10 -1.27 8.37 2.34
C CYS A 10 -0.02 8.10 1.53
N PHE A 11 0.36 6.85 1.36
CA PHE A 11 1.35 6.43 0.38
C PHE A 11 0.68 6.20 -0.97
N GLY A 12 1.04 7.00 -1.97
CA GLY A 12 0.43 7.03 -3.28
C GLY A 12 -0.88 7.82 -3.37
N GLY A 13 -1.19 8.61 -2.34
CA GLY A 13 -2.33 9.53 -2.31
C GLY A 13 -3.70 8.86 -2.16
N ILE A 14 -4.75 9.68 -2.28
CA ILE A 14 -6.18 9.31 -2.33
C ILE A 14 -6.85 10.14 -3.44
N PRO A 15 -6.52 9.90 -4.71
CA PRO A 15 -6.97 10.76 -5.81
C PRO A 15 -8.48 10.63 -6.05
N LEU A 16 -9.19 11.76 -6.08
CA LEU A 16 -10.64 11.81 -6.32
C LEU A 16 -11.03 11.21 -7.68
N LYS A 17 -10.17 11.35 -8.68
CA LYS A 17 -10.42 10.82 -10.04
C LYS A 17 -10.72 9.32 -10.06
N ASN A 18 -10.06 8.54 -9.20
CA ASN A 18 -10.27 7.11 -9.11
C ASN A 18 -11.57 6.75 -8.38
N GLY A 19 -11.96 7.56 -7.40
CA GLY A 19 -13.20 7.38 -6.64
C GLY A 19 -14.49 7.66 -7.45
N GLN A 20 -14.36 8.03 -8.72
CA GLN A 20 -15.50 8.21 -9.63
C GLN A 20 -15.89 6.93 -10.38
N ILE A 21 -15.15 5.85 -10.19
CA ILE A 21 -15.35 4.58 -10.89
C ILE A 21 -15.89 3.55 -9.90
N SER A 22 -16.93 2.82 -10.33
CA SER A 22 -17.48 1.68 -9.60
C SER A 22 -17.45 0.43 -10.48
N GLN A 23 -17.09 -0.70 -9.89
CA GLN A 23 -17.18 -1.98 -10.59
C GLN A 23 -18.66 -2.32 -10.83
N GLY A 24 -19.00 -2.66 -12.06
CA GLY A 24 -20.36 -3.06 -12.43
C GLY A 24 -21.34 -1.91 -12.62
N GLY A 25 -20.88 -0.66 -12.73
CA GLY A 25 -21.73 0.45 -13.10
C GLY A 25 -21.62 1.71 -12.26
N THR A 26 -22.76 2.30 -11.96
CA THR A 26 -22.87 3.59 -11.25
C THR A 26 -22.77 3.43 -9.75
N GLY A 27 -22.30 4.46 -9.08
CA GLY A 27 -22.26 4.59 -7.62
C GLY A 27 -22.32 6.05 -7.20
N ASN A 28 -22.57 6.29 -5.93
CA ASN A 28 -22.55 7.64 -5.36
C ASN A 28 -21.12 8.11 -5.12
N HIS A 29 -20.82 9.35 -5.46
CA HIS A 29 -19.48 9.91 -5.36
C HIS A 29 -19.29 10.67 -4.03
N TYR A 30 -19.23 9.92 -2.93
CA TYR A 30 -19.10 10.49 -1.57
C TYR A 30 -17.67 10.78 -1.13
N GLN A 31 -16.66 10.37 -1.89
CA GLN A 31 -15.27 10.45 -1.45
C GLN A 31 -14.85 11.88 -1.08
N LYS A 32 -15.16 12.88 -1.92
CA LYS A 32 -14.82 14.30 -1.64
C LYS A 32 -15.48 14.76 -0.34
N GLN A 33 -16.77 14.42 -0.16
CA GLN A 33 -17.50 14.76 1.06
C GLN A 33 -16.85 14.11 2.29
N HIS A 34 -16.59 12.80 2.28
CA HIS A 34 -16.01 12.09 3.41
C HIS A 34 -14.60 12.57 3.75
N LEU A 35 -13.79 12.95 2.75
CA LEU A 35 -12.47 13.51 3.01
C LEU A 35 -12.57 14.91 3.64
N ASN A 36 -13.48 15.76 3.16
CA ASN A 36 -13.72 17.06 3.77
C ASN A 36 -14.23 16.93 5.21
N GLU A 37 -15.16 16.02 5.47
CA GLU A 37 -15.64 15.74 6.82
C GLU A 37 -14.52 15.27 7.74
N ALA A 38 -13.62 14.38 7.25
CA ALA A 38 -12.47 13.90 8.00
C ALA A 38 -11.49 15.03 8.34
N ILE A 39 -11.19 15.90 7.39
CA ILE A 39 -10.29 17.06 7.60
C ILE A 39 -10.94 18.06 8.58
N ASN A 40 -12.21 18.37 8.40
CA ASN A 40 -12.95 19.29 9.27
C ASN A 40 -13.10 18.74 10.70
N SER A 41 -13.04 17.42 10.88
CA SER A 41 -12.99 16.80 12.21
C SER A 41 -11.62 16.87 12.90
N GLY A 42 -10.64 17.51 12.27
CA GLY A 42 -9.30 17.75 12.83
C GLY A 42 -8.28 16.64 12.52
N ILE A 43 -8.59 15.71 11.62
CA ILE A 43 -7.61 14.70 11.18
C ILE A 43 -6.56 15.37 10.29
N LYS A 44 -5.30 15.28 10.69
CA LYS A 44 -4.18 15.71 9.87
C LYS A 44 -3.91 14.70 8.77
N PHE A 45 -3.77 15.19 7.52
CA PHE A 45 -3.43 14.37 6.36
C PHE A 45 -1.99 14.64 5.91
N ILE A 46 -1.28 13.58 5.56
CA ILE A 46 0.04 13.63 4.92
C ILE A 46 -0.05 12.88 3.60
N ASN A 47 0.20 13.59 2.50
CA ASN A 47 0.24 13.03 1.16
C ASN A 47 1.68 12.72 0.75
N ILE A 48 2.01 11.44 0.60
CA ILE A 48 3.30 10.97 0.09
C ILE A 48 3.05 10.48 -1.34
N SER A 49 3.25 11.35 -2.30
CA SER A 49 2.98 11.08 -3.71
C SER A 49 3.85 12.00 -4.58
N PRO A 50 4.25 11.56 -5.78
CA PRO A 50 4.87 12.44 -6.78
C PRO A 50 3.97 13.62 -7.17
N ILE A 51 2.65 13.46 -7.04
CA ILE A 51 1.64 14.43 -7.49
C ILE A 51 0.92 14.99 -6.26
N ARG A 52 0.93 16.32 -6.12
CA ARG A 52 0.28 16.99 -4.99
C ARG A 52 -1.24 16.78 -5.00
N GLU A 53 -1.84 16.79 -6.18
CA GLU A 53 -3.28 16.65 -6.43
C GLU A 53 -3.82 15.23 -6.20
N ASP A 54 -2.95 14.27 -5.87
CA ASP A 54 -3.38 12.95 -5.40
C ASP A 54 -3.98 12.99 -3.98
N LEU A 55 -4.26 14.16 -3.46
CA LEU A 55 -5.13 14.44 -2.32
C LEU A 55 -6.00 15.68 -2.67
N ILE A 56 -7.00 16.02 -1.84
CA ILE A 56 -7.87 17.16 -2.09
C ILE A 56 -7.06 18.45 -2.05
N SER A 57 -7.10 19.24 -3.13
CA SER A 57 -6.33 20.49 -3.25
C SER A 57 -6.85 21.65 -2.39
N GLU A 58 -8.15 21.64 -2.04
CA GLU A 58 -8.81 22.71 -1.29
C GLU A 58 -8.51 22.66 0.22
N SER A 59 -7.85 21.61 0.69
CA SER A 59 -7.65 21.34 2.11
C SER A 59 -6.17 21.48 2.48
N SER A 60 -5.93 21.90 3.73
CA SER A 60 -4.58 21.92 4.30
C SER A 60 -4.10 20.51 4.56
N PHE A 61 -2.99 20.12 3.96
CA PHE A 61 -2.29 18.86 4.20
C PHE A 61 -0.79 19.03 3.96
N ASP A 62 0.00 18.16 4.57
CA ASP A 62 1.43 18.10 4.31
C ASP A 62 1.68 17.25 3.07
N TRP A 63 2.48 17.75 2.13
CA TRP A 63 2.85 17.02 0.94
C TRP A 63 4.35 16.73 0.91
N HIS A 64 4.67 15.47 0.68
CA HIS A 64 6.03 14.96 0.52
C HIS A 64 6.21 14.45 -0.92
N PRO A 65 6.82 15.23 -1.82
CA PRO A 65 7.05 14.84 -3.21
C PRO A 65 8.12 13.75 -3.30
N ILE A 66 7.69 12.51 -3.27
CA ILE A 66 8.57 11.35 -3.34
C ILE A 66 8.90 10.98 -4.78
N LYS A 67 10.11 10.50 -5.06
CA LYS A 67 10.41 9.88 -6.35
C LYS A 67 9.55 8.63 -6.53
N PRO A 68 8.93 8.42 -7.72
CA PRO A 68 8.13 7.22 -7.99
C PRO A 68 8.89 5.93 -7.66
N ASN A 69 8.17 4.91 -7.18
CA ASN A 69 8.68 3.57 -6.86
C ASN A 69 9.73 3.52 -5.73
N THR A 70 9.75 4.52 -4.85
CA THR A 70 10.69 4.55 -3.71
C THR A 70 10.00 4.51 -2.35
N ASP A 71 8.69 4.23 -2.32
CA ASP A 71 7.88 4.18 -1.11
C ASP A 71 8.39 3.16 -0.09
N THR A 72 8.82 1.98 -0.57
CA THR A 72 9.41 0.95 0.29
C THR A 72 10.65 1.46 1.01
N ALA A 73 11.53 2.19 0.31
CA ALA A 73 12.74 2.75 0.92
C ALA A 73 12.38 3.81 1.99
N LEU A 74 11.35 4.63 1.74
CA LEU A 74 10.84 5.56 2.74
C LEU A 74 10.32 4.81 3.99
N MET A 75 9.47 3.80 3.80
CA MET A 75 8.91 3.02 4.90
C MET A 75 9.99 2.33 5.74
N ILE A 76 11.03 1.80 5.11
CA ILE A 76 12.18 1.21 5.80
C ILE A 76 12.97 2.27 6.56
N GLY A 77 13.19 3.46 6.00
CA GLY A 77 13.84 4.58 6.69
C GLY A 77 13.04 5.10 7.91
N LEU A 78 11.70 5.11 7.79
CA LEU A 78 10.80 5.39 8.91
C LEU A 78 10.92 4.31 9.99
N ALA A 79 10.94 3.04 9.62
CA ALA A 79 11.11 1.90 10.53
C ALA A 79 12.45 1.97 11.27
N HIS A 80 13.54 2.28 10.57
CA HIS A 80 14.85 2.49 11.20
C HIS A 80 14.80 3.62 12.23
N THR A 81 14.16 4.73 11.90
CA THR A 81 14.02 5.87 12.82
C THR A 81 13.22 5.48 14.05
N LEU A 82 12.08 4.80 13.89
CA LEU A 82 11.28 4.28 15.01
C LEU A 82 12.09 3.35 15.91
N PHE A 83 12.86 2.44 15.31
CA PHE A 83 13.70 1.50 16.03
C PHE A 83 14.82 2.23 16.83
N LYS A 84 15.59 3.09 16.18
CA LYS A 84 16.73 3.81 16.77
C LYS A 84 16.33 4.79 17.86
N THR A 85 15.13 5.35 17.77
CA THR A 85 14.59 6.28 18.77
C THR A 85 13.72 5.60 19.83
N ASN A 86 13.60 4.27 19.76
CA ASN A 86 12.78 3.46 20.67
C ASN A 86 11.30 3.92 20.72
N LEU A 87 10.77 4.33 19.56
CA LEU A 87 9.38 4.79 19.39
C LEU A 87 8.45 3.71 18.82
N TYR A 88 8.93 2.50 18.59
CA TYR A 88 8.10 1.38 18.18
C TYR A 88 7.45 0.68 19.36
N ASP A 89 6.30 0.07 19.16
CA ASP A 89 5.59 -0.69 20.20
C ASP A 89 6.18 -2.10 20.34
N LYS A 90 7.11 -2.23 21.29
CA LYS A 90 7.78 -3.51 21.56
C LYS A 90 6.79 -4.59 22.01
N ALA A 91 5.81 -4.23 22.85
CA ALA A 91 4.84 -5.20 23.36
C ALA A 91 3.96 -5.77 22.26
N PHE A 92 3.55 -4.92 21.30
CA PHE A 92 2.82 -5.37 20.13
C PHE A 92 3.67 -6.29 19.25
N ILE A 93 4.91 -5.90 18.97
CA ILE A 93 5.85 -6.69 18.16
C ILE A 93 6.06 -8.07 18.77
N ASP A 94 6.40 -8.13 20.05
CA ASP A 94 6.68 -9.39 20.77
C ASP A 94 5.46 -10.33 20.78
N LYS A 95 4.25 -9.78 20.87
CA LYS A 95 3.01 -10.56 21.00
C LYS A 95 2.39 -10.99 19.67
N TYR A 96 2.44 -10.13 18.66
CA TYR A 96 1.64 -10.29 17.46
C TYR A 96 2.43 -10.47 16.17
N THR A 97 3.77 -10.42 16.22
CA THR A 97 4.60 -10.58 15.03
C THR A 97 5.59 -11.74 15.18
N LYS A 98 6.13 -12.17 14.05
CA LYS A 98 7.24 -13.14 13.97
C LYS A 98 8.29 -12.62 13.00
N GLY A 99 9.57 -12.84 13.32
CA GLY A 99 10.67 -12.51 12.40
C GLY A 99 11.20 -11.09 12.56
N PHE A 100 10.75 -10.32 13.54
CA PHE A 100 11.30 -9.00 13.80
C PHE A 100 12.80 -9.06 14.13
N GLU A 101 13.22 -10.09 14.84
CA GLU A 101 14.62 -10.37 15.14
C GLU A 101 15.49 -10.60 13.89
N LYS A 102 14.89 -11.03 12.78
CA LYS A 102 15.56 -11.20 11.48
C LYS A 102 15.55 -9.89 10.67
N PHE A 103 14.54 -9.06 10.86
CA PHE A 103 14.43 -7.77 10.20
C PHE A 103 15.41 -6.73 10.74
N VAL A 104 15.67 -6.74 12.05
CA VAL A 104 16.56 -5.76 12.70
C VAL A 104 17.99 -5.78 12.12
N PRO A 105 18.65 -6.93 11.92
CA PRO A 105 19.98 -6.99 11.28
C PRO A 105 20.01 -6.32 9.91
N TYR A 106 19.02 -6.59 9.06
CA TYR A 106 18.88 -5.92 7.77
C TYR A 106 18.71 -4.40 7.92
N LEU A 107 17.85 -3.97 8.85
CA LEU A 107 17.58 -2.55 9.11
C LEU A 107 18.84 -1.79 9.56
N LEU A 108 19.68 -2.45 10.34
CA LEU A 108 20.93 -1.91 10.87
C LEU A 108 22.14 -2.10 9.93
N GLY A 109 21.95 -2.73 8.79
CA GLY A 109 23.02 -2.97 7.81
C GLY A 109 24.00 -4.07 8.21
N VAL A 110 23.60 -4.97 9.12
CA VAL A 110 24.44 -6.10 9.53
C VAL A 110 24.56 -7.12 8.38
N ASP A 111 23.47 -7.31 7.62
CA ASP A 111 23.39 -8.34 6.58
C ASP A 111 24.09 -7.91 5.28
N ASP A 112 24.10 -6.61 4.95
CA ASP A 112 24.54 -6.10 3.64
C ASP A 112 25.49 -4.90 3.73
N GLY A 113 25.92 -4.51 4.93
CA GLY A 113 26.81 -3.36 5.16
C GLY A 113 26.15 -2.00 4.99
N VAL A 114 24.82 -1.94 4.74
CA VAL A 114 24.11 -0.69 4.44
C VAL A 114 23.05 -0.40 5.49
N VAL A 115 23.29 0.56 6.38
CA VAL A 115 22.30 1.02 7.35
C VAL A 115 21.13 1.71 6.65
N LYS A 116 19.90 1.22 6.87
CA LYS A 116 18.68 1.73 6.24
C LYS A 116 18.14 2.99 6.93
N SER A 117 19.03 3.95 7.22
CA SER A 117 18.73 5.17 7.96
C SER A 117 17.85 6.15 7.19
N ALA A 118 17.37 7.20 7.87
CA ALA A 118 16.68 8.31 7.22
C ALA A 118 17.56 8.99 6.14
N SER A 119 18.88 9.05 6.35
CA SER A 119 19.85 9.54 5.36
C SER A 119 19.93 8.64 4.12
N TRP A 120 19.94 7.31 4.32
CA TRP A 120 19.87 6.34 3.21
C TRP A 120 18.56 6.51 2.43
N ALA A 121 17.42 6.56 3.10
CA ALA A 121 16.13 6.75 2.48
C ALA A 121 16.03 8.10 1.74
N SER A 122 16.61 9.17 2.30
CA SER A 122 16.65 10.50 1.69
C SER A 122 17.33 10.49 0.31
N LYS A 123 18.45 9.78 0.17
CA LYS A 123 19.18 9.66 -1.10
C LYS A 123 18.37 8.96 -2.19
N ILE A 124 17.55 7.98 -1.81
CA ILE A 124 16.72 7.19 -2.72
C ILE A 124 15.46 7.97 -3.09
N THR A 125 14.74 8.46 -2.07
CA THR A 125 13.41 9.04 -2.21
C THR A 125 13.41 10.49 -2.69
N GLY A 126 14.51 11.21 -2.49
CA GLY A 126 14.60 12.66 -2.73
C GLY A 126 14.00 13.51 -1.61
N LEU A 127 13.44 12.92 -0.57
CA LEU A 127 12.92 13.63 0.59
C LEU A 127 14.06 14.06 1.51
N LYS A 128 13.90 15.19 2.20
CA LYS A 128 14.88 15.61 3.19
C LYS A 128 14.92 14.63 4.38
N GLU A 129 16.11 14.30 4.85
CA GLU A 129 16.30 13.42 6.01
C GLU A 129 15.50 13.91 7.24
N SER A 130 15.51 15.22 7.51
CA SER A 130 14.75 15.81 8.60
C SER A 130 13.24 15.55 8.51
N ASN A 131 12.69 15.54 7.30
CA ASN A 131 11.26 15.27 7.09
C ASN A 131 10.95 13.79 7.39
N ILE A 132 11.83 12.87 7.00
CA ILE A 132 11.68 11.43 7.29
C ILE A 132 11.70 11.20 8.80
N VAL A 133 12.66 11.80 9.51
CA VAL A 133 12.76 11.70 10.99
C VAL A 133 11.54 12.31 11.66
N SER A 134 11.09 13.48 11.22
CA SER A 134 9.90 14.16 11.77
C SER A 134 8.64 13.33 11.56
N LEU A 135 8.45 12.77 10.36
CA LEU A 135 7.32 11.94 10.01
C LEU A 135 7.25 10.68 10.89
N ALA A 136 8.37 9.98 11.09
CA ALA A 136 8.41 8.80 11.94
C ALA A 136 7.99 9.12 13.39
N LYS A 137 8.50 10.23 13.95
CA LYS A 137 8.14 10.68 15.29
C LYS A 137 6.67 11.10 15.38
N GLU A 138 6.15 11.75 14.37
CA GLU A 138 4.76 12.17 14.28
C GLU A 138 3.82 10.97 14.22
N MET A 139 4.15 9.95 13.39
CA MET A 139 3.38 8.71 13.32
C MET A 139 3.31 7.98 14.65
N ALA A 140 4.41 7.95 15.42
CA ALA A 140 4.44 7.30 16.72
C ALA A 140 3.62 8.02 17.80
N LYS A 141 3.51 9.36 17.71
CA LYS A 141 2.79 10.19 18.69
C LYS A 141 1.27 10.23 18.47
N ASN A 142 0.80 9.84 17.30
CA ASN A 142 -0.59 9.98 16.89
C ASN A 142 -1.30 8.64 16.77
N ARG A 143 -2.64 8.67 16.77
CA ARG A 143 -3.45 7.57 16.25
C ARG A 143 -3.35 7.59 14.73
N THR A 144 -2.44 6.81 14.21
CA THR A 144 -2.04 6.84 12.80
C THR A 144 -2.71 5.76 11.99
N MET A 145 -3.40 6.16 10.91
CA MET A 145 -3.86 5.30 9.85
C MET A 145 -2.90 5.41 8.66
N ILE A 146 -2.31 4.31 8.24
CA ILE A 146 -1.50 4.21 7.03
C ILE A 146 -2.40 3.79 5.87
N SER A 147 -2.46 4.60 4.83
CA SER A 147 -3.19 4.29 3.59
C SER A 147 -2.21 3.91 2.49
N LEU A 148 -2.41 2.74 1.88
CA LEU A 148 -1.60 2.23 0.79
C LEU A 148 -2.42 2.24 -0.50
N SER A 149 -2.01 3.03 -1.48
CA SER A 149 -2.68 3.08 -2.78
C SER A 149 -2.39 1.84 -3.61
N TRP A 150 -3.34 1.42 -4.45
CA TRP A 150 -3.12 0.34 -5.41
C TRP A 150 -2.03 0.66 -6.44
N SER A 151 -1.80 1.93 -6.73
CA SER A 151 -0.74 2.36 -7.65
C SER A 151 0.65 1.84 -7.23
N LEU A 152 0.90 1.67 -5.94
CA LEU A 152 2.17 1.16 -5.42
C LEU A 152 2.49 -0.27 -5.87
N THR A 153 1.49 -1.04 -6.32
CA THR A 153 1.72 -2.38 -6.89
C THR A 153 2.16 -2.36 -8.34
N ARG A 154 2.13 -1.20 -9.03
CA ARG A 154 2.40 -1.05 -10.47
C ARG A 154 3.89 -0.81 -10.76
N GLN A 155 4.75 -1.65 -10.20
CA GLN A 155 6.20 -1.54 -10.31
C GLN A 155 6.84 -2.92 -10.19
N GLU A 156 8.11 -3.01 -10.53
CA GLU A 156 8.91 -4.18 -10.19
C GLU A 156 8.91 -4.36 -8.66
N HIS A 157 8.67 -5.59 -8.20
CA HIS A 157 8.49 -5.90 -6.77
C HIS A 157 7.38 -5.10 -6.09
N GLY A 158 6.25 -4.90 -6.78
CA GLY A 158 5.11 -4.12 -6.28
C GLY A 158 4.43 -4.68 -5.02
N GLU A 159 4.76 -5.90 -4.59
CA GLU A 159 4.38 -6.47 -3.30
C GLU A 159 5.12 -5.82 -2.12
N GLN A 160 6.34 -5.32 -2.34
CA GLN A 160 7.21 -4.79 -1.28
C GLN A 160 6.61 -3.58 -0.54
N PRO A 161 6.02 -2.57 -1.21
CA PRO A 161 5.36 -1.47 -0.50
C PRO A 161 4.23 -1.93 0.42
N MET A 162 3.49 -2.97 0.01
CA MET A 162 2.39 -3.52 0.81
C MET A 162 2.93 -4.18 2.08
N TRP A 163 3.96 -5.02 1.95
CA TRP A 163 4.62 -5.65 3.10
C TRP A 163 5.28 -4.62 4.02
N ALA A 164 5.98 -3.63 3.45
CA ALA A 164 6.60 -2.56 4.22
C ALA A 164 5.57 -1.72 4.99
N GLY A 165 4.40 -1.44 4.41
CA GLY A 165 3.32 -0.74 5.08
C GLY A 165 2.74 -1.53 6.26
N ILE A 166 2.55 -2.85 6.12
CA ILE A 166 2.11 -3.73 7.21
C ILE A 166 3.17 -3.78 8.33
N MET A 167 4.44 -3.92 7.97
CA MET A 167 5.56 -3.89 8.90
C MET A 167 5.59 -2.57 9.69
N LEU A 168 5.48 -1.44 9.01
CA LEU A 168 5.47 -0.12 9.64
C LEU A 168 4.27 0.05 10.59
N ALA A 169 3.08 -0.37 10.17
CA ALA A 169 1.88 -0.36 11.01
C ALA A 169 2.04 -1.26 12.25
N SER A 170 2.71 -2.41 12.10
CA SER A 170 3.03 -3.32 13.21
C SER A 170 3.98 -2.66 14.20
N MET A 171 5.00 -1.95 13.72
CA MET A 171 5.94 -1.22 14.59
C MET A 171 5.26 -0.10 15.38
N LEU A 172 4.22 0.51 14.81
CA LEU A 172 3.41 1.50 15.54
C LEU A 172 2.45 0.88 16.57
N GLY A 173 2.24 -0.45 16.54
CA GLY A 173 1.40 -1.17 17.50
C GLY A 173 -0.09 -0.85 17.38
N GLN A 174 -0.56 -0.31 16.26
CA GLN A 174 -1.92 0.21 16.17
C GLN A 174 -2.88 -0.64 15.32
N ILE A 175 -2.42 -1.78 14.80
CA ILE A 175 -3.28 -2.71 14.07
C ILE A 175 -4.34 -3.28 15.03
N GLY A 176 -5.61 -3.19 14.61
CA GLY A 176 -6.74 -3.60 15.42
C GLY A 176 -7.30 -2.53 16.37
N LEU A 177 -6.63 -1.39 16.49
CA LEU A 177 -7.15 -0.28 17.27
C LEU A 177 -8.06 0.61 16.43
N PRO A 178 -9.19 1.10 16.96
CA PRO A 178 -10.05 2.02 16.23
C PRO A 178 -9.30 3.25 15.73
N GLY A 179 -9.31 3.49 14.43
CA GLY A 179 -8.67 4.64 13.79
C GLY A 179 -7.16 4.56 13.59
N GLY A 180 -6.54 3.41 13.91
CA GLY A 180 -5.13 3.15 13.67
C GLY A 180 -4.91 1.96 12.74
N GLY A 181 -3.63 1.63 12.49
CA GLY A 181 -3.22 0.52 11.66
C GLY A 181 -3.02 0.89 10.20
N PHE A 182 -3.43 0.04 9.28
CA PHE A 182 -3.31 0.29 7.85
C PHE A 182 -4.58 -0.04 7.08
N GLY A 183 -4.74 0.62 5.93
CA GLY A 183 -5.79 0.36 4.98
C GLY A 183 -5.24 0.32 3.56
N PHE A 184 -5.86 -0.49 2.71
CA PHE A 184 -5.45 -0.71 1.34
C PHE A 184 -6.55 -0.29 0.38
N GLY A 185 -6.16 0.46 -0.65
CA GLY A 185 -7.04 0.76 -1.77
C GLY A 185 -8.07 1.86 -1.51
N TYR A 186 -7.93 2.68 -0.47
CA TYR A 186 -8.74 3.89 -0.34
C TYR A 186 -8.66 4.70 -1.64
N SER A 187 -9.83 5.08 -2.18
CA SER A 187 -9.92 5.78 -3.46
C SER A 187 -9.46 4.96 -4.71
N ALA A 188 -9.26 3.67 -4.59
CA ALA A 188 -9.01 2.84 -5.78
C ALA A 188 -10.27 2.72 -6.65
N THR A 189 -11.43 2.67 -6.00
CA THR A 189 -12.75 2.72 -6.62
C THR A 189 -13.71 3.43 -5.67
N ASN A 190 -14.86 3.86 -6.17
CA ASN A 190 -15.83 4.64 -5.43
C ASN A 190 -16.36 3.97 -4.15
N TYR A 191 -16.41 2.65 -4.09
CA TYR A 191 -17.03 1.93 -2.97
C TYR A 191 -16.05 1.54 -1.85
N ILE A 192 -14.75 1.61 -2.06
CA ILE A 192 -13.77 1.25 -1.01
C ILE A 192 -13.80 2.29 0.10
N GLY A 193 -14.17 1.84 1.30
CA GLY A 193 -14.36 2.71 2.47
C GLY A 193 -15.73 3.39 2.54
N GLY A 194 -16.60 3.16 1.55
CA GLY A 194 -17.98 3.67 1.52
C GLY A 194 -19.00 2.67 2.03
N ASN A 195 -20.13 3.18 2.49
CA ASN A 195 -21.30 2.38 2.83
C ASN A 195 -22.22 2.30 1.61
N PHE A 196 -22.40 1.12 1.03
CA PHE A 196 -23.31 0.92 -0.10
C PHE A 196 -23.95 -0.45 -0.04
N THR A 197 -25.16 -0.55 -0.59
CA THR A 197 -25.88 -1.81 -0.69
C THR A 197 -25.55 -2.47 -2.01
N VAL A 198 -25.01 -3.69 -1.96
CA VAL A 198 -24.81 -4.50 -3.15
C VAL A 198 -26.08 -5.28 -3.43
N ILE A 199 -26.70 -5.05 -4.57
CA ILE A 199 -27.80 -5.87 -5.06
C ILE A 199 -27.19 -6.92 -6.02
N PRO A 200 -27.18 -8.21 -5.65
CA PRO A 200 -26.64 -9.24 -6.52
C PRO A 200 -27.51 -9.41 -7.75
N CYS A 201 -26.99 -9.07 -8.91
CA CYS A 201 -27.62 -9.36 -10.19
C CYS A 201 -27.03 -10.65 -10.76
N LYS A 202 -27.88 -11.49 -11.33
CA LYS A 202 -27.41 -12.67 -12.07
C LYS A 202 -26.65 -12.20 -13.33
N SER A 203 -25.49 -12.79 -13.57
CA SER A 203 -24.76 -12.56 -14.82
C SER A 203 -25.52 -13.19 -15.99
N LEU A 204 -25.35 -12.61 -17.17
CA LEU A 204 -25.82 -13.25 -18.41
C LEU A 204 -25.14 -14.63 -18.55
N PRO A 205 -25.82 -15.61 -19.18
CA PRO A 205 -25.22 -16.89 -19.44
C PRO A 205 -23.90 -16.75 -20.22
N GLN A 206 -22.82 -17.27 -19.66
CA GLN A 206 -21.47 -17.16 -20.25
C GLN A 206 -21.12 -18.35 -21.17
N GLY A 207 -21.99 -19.37 -21.21
CA GLY A 207 -21.67 -20.64 -21.87
C GLY A 207 -20.61 -21.44 -21.10
N LYS A 208 -20.04 -22.42 -21.78
CA LYS A 208 -18.93 -23.22 -21.25
C LYS A 208 -17.66 -22.90 -22.02
N ASN A 209 -16.61 -22.51 -21.34
CA ASN A 209 -15.29 -22.42 -21.96
C ASN A 209 -14.82 -23.84 -22.33
N LYS A 210 -14.61 -24.08 -23.61
CA LYS A 210 -14.10 -25.37 -24.12
C LYS A 210 -12.59 -25.54 -23.92
N VAL A 211 -11.89 -24.42 -23.65
CA VAL A 211 -10.44 -24.42 -23.39
C VAL A 211 -10.22 -24.66 -21.90
N GLY A 212 -9.73 -25.83 -21.53
CA GLY A 212 -9.44 -26.18 -20.13
C GLY A 212 -8.12 -25.63 -19.61
N ALA A 213 -7.29 -25.05 -20.46
CA ALA A 213 -6.01 -24.47 -20.06
C ALA A 213 -6.16 -22.99 -19.68
N PHE A 214 -5.34 -22.56 -18.72
CA PHE A 214 -5.20 -21.16 -18.36
C PHE A 214 -3.72 -20.82 -18.15
N ILE A 215 -3.37 -19.55 -18.30
CA ILE A 215 -2.02 -19.05 -18.10
C ILE A 215 -2.08 -17.99 -16.98
N PRO A 216 -1.31 -18.13 -15.89
CA PRO A 216 -1.13 -17.04 -14.95
C PRO A 216 -0.51 -15.83 -15.67
N VAL A 217 -1.03 -14.63 -15.43
CA VAL A 217 -0.57 -13.39 -16.10
C VAL A 217 0.96 -13.21 -15.97
N ALA A 218 1.53 -13.53 -14.81
CA ALA A 218 2.98 -13.45 -14.56
C ALA A 218 3.80 -14.49 -15.35
N ARG A 219 3.17 -15.45 -16.05
CA ARG A 219 3.82 -16.54 -16.78
C ARG A 219 3.68 -16.43 -18.30
N ILE A 220 3.17 -15.32 -18.80
CA ILE A 220 3.00 -15.12 -20.25
C ILE A 220 4.35 -15.15 -20.98
N THR A 221 5.38 -14.50 -20.42
CA THR A 221 6.73 -14.53 -20.98
C THR A 221 7.30 -15.95 -21.01
N ASP A 222 7.20 -16.68 -19.91
CA ASP A 222 7.67 -18.07 -19.84
C ASP A 222 6.95 -18.95 -20.85
N MET A 223 5.65 -18.79 -21.02
CA MET A 223 4.86 -19.51 -22.02
C MET A 223 5.36 -19.26 -23.43
N LEU A 224 5.72 -18.03 -23.77
CA LEU A 224 6.23 -17.67 -25.10
C LEU A 224 7.65 -18.22 -25.34
N LEU A 225 8.47 -18.27 -24.31
CA LEU A 225 9.84 -18.77 -24.40
C LEU A 225 9.93 -20.30 -24.35
N TYR A 226 9.02 -20.96 -23.63
CA TYR A 226 9.07 -22.39 -23.33
C TYR A 226 7.73 -23.09 -23.62
N PRO A 227 7.20 -23.03 -24.84
CA PRO A 227 5.93 -23.68 -25.18
C PRO A 227 6.00 -25.18 -24.93
N GLY A 228 4.95 -25.74 -24.31
CA GLY A 228 4.85 -27.16 -23.97
C GLY A 228 5.53 -27.57 -22.66
N GLU A 229 6.37 -26.73 -22.06
CA GLU A 229 7.02 -27.06 -20.79
C GLU A 229 6.05 -27.09 -19.61
N LYS A 230 6.42 -27.85 -18.59
CA LYS A 230 5.66 -27.96 -17.34
C LYS A 230 5.93 -26.76 -16.43
N PHE A 231 4.88 -26.26 -15.78
CA PHE A 231 5.02 -25.28 -14.71
C PHE A 231 4.11 -25.63 -13.52
N LYS A 232 4.52 -25.20 -12.34
CA LYS A 232 3.73 -25.36 -11.11
C LYS A 232 2.95 -24.09 -10.79
N PHE A 233 1.67 -24.24 -10.43
CA PHE A 233 0.84 -23.14 -9.97
C PHE A 233 -0.16 -23.63 -8.94
N LYS A 234 -0.20 -22.96 -7.76
CA LYS A 234 -1.12 -23.29 -6.65
C LYS A 234 -1.20 -24.78 -6.32
N GLY A 235 -0.05 -25.47 -6.32
CA GLY A 235 0.05 -26.88 -5.98
C GLY A 235 -0.31 -27.87 -7.10
N GLY A 236 -0.72 -27.40 -8.28
CA GLY A 236 -0.97 -28.20 -9.47
C GLY A 236 0.16 -28.13 -10.50
N ASP A 237 0.25 -29.15 -11.34
CA ASP A 237 1.16 -29.21 -12.49
C ASP A 237 0.37 -28.91 -13.77
N TYR A 238 0.90 -28.01 -14.59
CA TYR A 238 0.30 -27.52 -15.84
C TYR A 238 1.35 -27.52 -16.94
N HIS A 239 0.91 -27.37 -18.21
CA HIS A 239 1.79 -27.22 -19.35
C HIS A 239 1.46 -25.90 -20.05
N TYR A 240 2.49 -25.22 -20.53
CA TYR A 240 2.29 -24.05 -21.38
C TYR A 240 1.68 -24.46 -22.72
N PRO A 241 0.62 -23.81 -23.19
CA PRO A 241 0.14 -24.03 -24.56
C PRO A 241 1.12 -23.43 -25.56
N ASP A 242 1.13 -23.99 -26.76
CA ASP A 242 1.86 -23.45 -27.91
C ASP A 242 0.96 -22.43 -28.65
N ILE A 243 1.01 -21.17 -28.21
CA ILE A 243 0.19 -20.08 -28.74
C ILE A 243 0.78 -19.59 -30.07
N LYS A 244 -0.03 -19.63 -31.14
CA LYS A 244 0.38 -19.19 -32.47
C LYS A 244 -0.05 -17.76 -32.82
N LEU A 245 -1.06 -17.23 -32.13
CA LEU A 245 -1.59 -15.87 -32.33
C LEU A 245 -2.07 -15.30 -31.01
N MET A 246 -1.67 -14.08 -30.73
CA MET A 246 -2.15 -13.29 -29.60
C MET A 246 -2.46 -11.88 -30.10
N TYR A 247 -3.61 -11.33 -29.72
CA TYR A 247 -4.01 -9.95 -30.04
C TYR A 247 -4.48 -9.20 -28.80
#